data_9cf8703c58510cd9ebc91cabd9637e53
#
_entry.id   9cf8703c58510cd9ebc91cabd9637e53
#
_cell.length_a   1.000
_cell.length_b   1.000
_cell.length_c   1.000
_cell.angle_alpha   90.00
_cell.angle_beta   90.00
_cell.angle_gamma   90.00
#
_symmetry.space_group_name_H-M   'P 1'
#
loop_
_entity.id
_entity.type
_entity.pdbx_description
1 polymer ?
#
loop_
_entity_poly.entity_id
_entity_poly.type
_entity_poly.pdbx_seq_one_letter_code
_entity_poly.pdbx_strand_id
1 'polypeptide(L)'
;EINIGDWSSDVCSSDLQDPTAYGEDWGKPGSICELLDKLNKVPGLEWIRIMYAYPERITDDFIAAMKRNEKVVPYLDLPIQHCNDTILKNMNRRSNRAELLEVIGKLRREIPGITLRTTLIAGFPGETEEQFEDLCNFVKEVKFDRLGCFAYSAEENTVAAKMDGQIDQETKDRRAELVMQIQTGIMAQKQAEKVGQTVHVLCDGIDEESGLYLCRTTGDAPEVDGNVCVSSEEPLYPGQFYDVLVEDSDLYDLYGTVVK
;
A
#
# COMPACT_ATOMS: atom_id res chain seq x y z
N GLU A 1 9.73 -20.62 7.09
CA GLU A 1 8.55 -20.98 7.92
C GLU A 1 7.47 -19.93 7.68
N ILE A 2 6.32 -20.38 7.21
CA ILE A 2 5.13 -19.53 7.10
C ILE A 2 4.55 -19.49 8.51
N ASN A 3 4.67 -18.37 9.18
CA ASN A 3 4.09 -18.20 10.51
C ASN A 3 2.60 -17.89 10.32
N ILE A 4 1.76 -18.93 10.43
CA ILE A 4 0.32 -18.75 10.46
C ILE A 4 0.01 -18.42 11.92
N GLY A 5 -0.08 -17.12 12.23
CA GLY A 5 -0.57 -16.68 13.53
C GLY A 5 -2.03 -17.11 13.75
N ASP A 6 -2.41 -17.39 14.98
CA ASP A 6 -3.75 -17.85 15.43
C ASP A 6 -4.88 -16.81 15.21
N TRP A 7 -4.62 -15.78 14.42
CA TRP A 7 -5.47 -14.61 14.30
C TRP A 7 -5.99 -14.48 12.89
N SER A 8 -7.14 -14.68 12.59
CA SER A 8 -7.81 -14.52 11.30
C SER A 8 -7.17 -15.30 10.13
N SER A 9 -7.99 -15.89 9.35
CA SER A 9 -7.66 -16.71 8.18
C SER A 9 -7.01 -15.94 7.01
N ASP A 10 -6.74 -14.65 7.17
CA ASP A 10 -6.19 -13.79 6.11
C ASP A 10 -4.74 -13.34 6.34
N VAL A 11 -4.13 -13.63 7.50
CA VAL A 11 -2.76 -13.21 7.79
C VAL A 11 -1.78 -14.31 7.47
N CYS A 12 -1.12 -14.20 6.33
CA CYS A 12 0.14 -14.87 6.05
C CYS A 12 1.21 -13.77 5.97
N SER A 13 1.94 -13.54 7.06
CA SER A 13 3.12 -12.70 7.01
C SER A 13 4.32 -13.55 6.60
N SER A 14 5.00 -13.16 5.51
CA SER A 14 6.31 -13.68 5.19
C SER A 14 7.29 -12.51 5.27
N ASP A 15 8.43 -12.72 5.90
CA ASP A 15 9.51 -11.75 6.00
C ASP A 15 10.23 -11.52 4.65
N LEU A 16 9.55 -11.71 3.53
CA LEU A 16 10.07 -11.45 2.21
C LEU A 16 10.09 -9.95 1.96
N GLN A 17 11.26 -9.39 1.82
CA GLN A 17 11.45 -7.96 1.49
C GLN A 17 10.92 -7.60 0.09
N ASP A 18 10.83 -8.58 -0.81
CA ASP A 18 10.26 -8.46 -2.15
C ASP A 18 9.65 -9.81 -2.57
N PRO A 19 8.36 -10.03 -2.31
CA PRO A 19 7.70 -11.28 -2.69
C PRO A 19 7.65 -11.48 -4.21
N THR A 20 7.77 -10.43 -5.02
CA THR A 20 7.83 -10.55 -6.48
C THR A 20 9.11 -11.20 -6.98
N ALA A 21 10.17 -11.25 -6.14
CA ALA A 21 11.40 -11.97 -6.40
C ALA A 21 11.35 -13.47 -6.03
N TYR A 22 10.22 -13.96 -5.51
CA TYR A 22 10.09 -15.36 -5.08
C TYR A 22 10.46 -16.34 -6.19
N GLY A 23 11.41 -17.23 -5.89
CA GLY A 23 11.91 -18.25 -6.78
C GLY A 23 13.09 -17.85 -7.67
N GLU A 24 13.55 -16.59 -7.64
CA GLU A 24 14.73 -16.17 -8.43
C GLU A 24 16.00 -16.89 -7.99
N ASP A 25 16.20 -17.11 -6.71
CA ASP A 25 17.30 -17.85 -6.13
C ASP A 25 17.35 -19.33 -6.57
N TRP A 26 16.21 -19.88 -7.02
CA TRP A 26 16.10 -21.21 -7.60
C TRP A 26 16.19 -21.22 -9.11
N GLY A 27 16.46 -20.07 -9.72
CA GLY A 27 16.49 -19.91 -11.18
C GLY A 27 15.11 -19.97 -11.84
N LYS A 28 14.04 -19.68 -11.09
CA LYS A 28 12.65 -19.67 -11.55
C LYS A 28 11.99 -18.32 -11.30
N PRO A 29 12.35 -17.27 -12.03
CA PRO A 29 11.70 -15.97 -11.90
C PRO A 29 10.20 -16.10 -12.23
N GLY A 30 9.37 -15.32 -11.51
CA GLY A 30 7.91 -15.35 -11.68
C GLY A 30 7.19 -16.48 -10.93
N SER A 31 7.89 -17.27 -10.11
CA SER A 31 7.29 -18.35 -9.29
C SER A 31 6.26 -17.84 -8.29
N ILE A 32 6.22 -16.54 -8.00
CA ILE A 32 5.15 -15.92 -7.21
C ILE A 32 3.76 -16.21 -7.80
N CYS A 33 3.62 -16.24 -9.13
CA CYS A 33 2.35 -16.55 -9.79
C CYS A 33 1.86 -17.96 -9.45
N GLU A 34 2.76 -18.97 -9.47
CA GLU A 34 2.43 -20.33 -9.06
C GLU A 34 2.13 -20.44 -7.57
N LEU A 35 2.82 -19.66 -6.74
CA LEU A 35 2.57 -19.59 -5.30
C LEU A 35 1.15 -19.07 -5.04
N LEU A 36 0.75 -17.98 -5.68
CA LEU A 36 -0.60 -17.43 -5.57
C LEU A 36 -1.66 -18.44 -6.01
N ASP A 37 -1.44 -19.16 -7.12
CA ASP A 37 -2.33 -20.22 -7.60
C ASP A 37 -2.49 -21.38 -6.60
N LYS A 38 -1.45 -21.67 -5.82
CA LYS A 38 -1.49 -22.69 -4.75
C LYS A 38 -2.17 -22.18 -3.50
N LEU A 39 -1.84 -20.97 -3.06
CA LEU A 39 -2.43 -20.33 -1.88
C LEU A 39 -3.94 -20.12 -2.08
N ASN A 40 -4.36 -19.73 -3.27
CA ASN A 40 -5.78 -19.56 -3.59
C ASN A 40 -6.63 -20.83 -3.38
N LYS A 41 -5.99 -22.02 -3.39
CA LYS A 41 -6.66 -23.31 -3.20
C LYS A 41 -6.67 -23.77 -1.72
N VAL A 42 -6.00 -23.05 -0.84
CA VAL A 42 -5.94 -23.43 0.59
C VAL A 42 -7.31 -23.20 1.23
N PRO A 43 -7.93 -24.26 1.81
CA PRO A 43 -9.20 -24.10 2.50
C PRO A 43 -9.07 -23.19 3.73
N GLY A 44 -10.06 -22.32 3.97
CA GLY A 44 -10.11 -21.45 5.14
C GLY A 44 -9.20 -20.22 5.03
N LEU A 45 -8.40 -20.08 3.98
CA LEU A 45 -7.73 -18.85 3.65
C LEU A 45 -8.70 -17.98 2.83
N GLU A 46 -9.01 -16.77 3.28
CA GLU A 46 -9.98 -15.89 2.64
C GLU A 46 -9.29 -14.78 1.82
N TRP A 47 -8.31 -14.09 2.41
CA TRP A 47 -7.61 -12.99 1.76
C TRP A 47 -6.10 -13.24 1.66
N ILE A 48 -5.53 -12.90 0.52
CA ILE A 48 -4.08 -12.90 0.26
C ILE A 48 -3.71 -11.48 -0.14
N ARG A 49 -2.88 -10.81 0.66
CA ARG A 49 -2.37 -9.46 0.38
C ARG A 49 -0.91 -9.52 0.00
N ILE A 50 -0.54 -8.79 -1.05
CA ILE A 50 0.85 -8.69 -1.51
C ILE A 50 1.40 -7.34 -1.06
N MET A 51 2.47 -7.39 -0.28
CA MET A 51 3.17 -6.22 0.23
C MET A 51 4.56 -6.12 -0.43
N TYR A 52 5.11 -4.91 -0.54
CA TYR A 52 6.51 -4.65 -0.95
C TYR A 52 6.90 -5.16 -2.35
N ALA A 53 6.09 -4.86 -3.35
CA ALA A 53 6.41 -5.20 -4.73
C ALA A 53 7.29 -4.13 -5.41
N TYR A 54 8.26 -4.57 -6.21
CA TYR A 54 9.05 -3.63 -7.02
C TYR A 54 8.36 -3.35 -8.37
N PRO A 55 8.24 -2.08 -8.80
CA PRO A 55 7.57 -1.72 -10.06
C PRO A 55 8.07 -2.49 -11.28
N GLU A 56 9.38 -2.65 -11.40
CA GLU A 56 10.02 -3.36 -12.51
C GLU A 56 9.77 -4.87 -12.56
N ARG A 57 9.15 -5.43 -11.53
CA ARG A 57 8.78 -6.85 -11.43
C ARG A 57 7.29 -7.10 -11.68
N ILE A 58 6.51 -6.05 -11.89
CA ILE A 58 5.07 -6.15 -12.19
C ILE A 58 4.91 -6.51 -13.68
N THR A 59 4.93 -7.80 -13.95
CA THR A 59 4.74 -8.36 -15.29
C THR A 59 3.26 -8.58 -15.62
N ASP A 60 2.98 -8.83 -16.89
CA ASP A 60 1.62 -9.21 -17.34
C ASP A 60 1.13 -10.48 -16.68
N ASP A 61 2.04 -11.46 -16.50
CA ASP A 61 1.73 -12.72 -15.84
C ASP A 61 1.39 -12.51 -14.34
N PHE A 62 2.09 -11.58 -13.69
CA PHE A 62 1.80 -11.23 -12.30
C PHE A 62 0.42 -10.58 -12.17
N ILE A 63 0.09 -9.60 -13.03
CA ILE A 63 -1.23 -8.97 -13.06
C ILE A 63 -2.31 -10.02 -13.36
N ALA A 64 -2.08 -10.91 -14.32
CA ALA A 64 -2.99 -12.01 -14.62
C ALA A 64 -3.16 -12.96 -13.44
N ALA A 65 -2.08 -13.23 -12.66
CA ALA A 65 -2.15 -14.04 -11.46
C ALA A 65 -2.99 -13.37 -10.37
N MET A 66 -2.83 -12.06 -10.14
CA MET A 66 -3.70 -11.33 -9.21
C MET A 66 -5.18 -11.42 -9.61
N LYS A 67 -5.49 -11.25 -10.90
CA LYS A 67 -6.87 -11.25 -11.41
C LYS A 67 -7.55 -12.62 -11.31
N ARG A 68 -6.85 -13.72 -11.58
CA ARG A 68 -7.45 -15.06 -11.62
C ARG A 68 -7.60 -15.70 -10.24
N ASN A 69 -6.92 -15.19 -9.24
CA ASN A 69 -6.94 -15.72 -7.88
C ASN A 69 -7.85 -14.86 -7.00
N GLU A 70 -9.08 -15.32 -6.80
CA GLU A 70 -10.15 -14.56 -6.13
C GLU A 70 -9.81 -14.15 -4.68
N LYS A 71 -8.95 -14.92 -4.00
CA LYS A 71 -8.49 -14.60 -2.64
C LYS A 71 -7.40 -13.53 -2.62
N VAL A 72 -6.75 -13.25 -3.76
CA VAL A 72 -5.78 -12.15 -3.86
C VAL A 72 -6.52 -10.83 -3.89
N VAL A 73 -6.44 -10.10 -2.79
CA VAL A 73 -7.13 -8.82 -2.67
C VAL A 73 -6.56 -7.78 -3.65
N PRO A 74 -7.40 -6.86 -4.16
CA PRO A 74 -6.97 -5.81 -5.07
C PRO A 74 -6.20 -4.70 -4.32
N TYR A 75 -5.05 -5.06 -3.81
CA TYR A 75 -4.14 -4.19 -3.06
C TYR A 75 -2.70 -4.49 -3.47
N LEU A 76 -1.89 -3.46 -3.65
CA LEU A 76 -0.47 -3.63 -3.92
C LEU A 76 0.34 -2.48 -3.32
N ASP A 77 1.35 -2.82 -2.52
CA ASP A 77 2.32 -1.87 -2.01
C ASP A 77 3.53 -1.81 -2.97
N LEU A 78 3.72 -0.63 -3.56
CA LEU A 78 4.75 -0.31 -4.55
C LEU A 78 5.64 0.83 -4.06
N PRO A 79 6.66 0.59 -3.25
CA PRO A 79 7.58 1.63 -2.77
C PRO A 79 8.44 2.18 -3.92
N ILE A 80 7.97 3.23 -4.61
CA ILE A 80 8.69 3.81 -5.76
C ILE A 80 9.84 4.71 -5.35
N GLN A 81 9.83 5.22 -4.13
CA GLN A 81 10.81 6.10 -3.46
C GLN A 81 10.86 7.51 -4.03
N HIS A 82 10.85 7.70 -5.34
CA HIS A 82 10.84 8.99 -6.04
C HIS A 82 10.25 8.84 -7.44
N CYS A 83 10.01 9.96 -8.15
CA CYS A 83 9.53 9.92 -9.54
C CYS A 83 10.53 10.51 -10.56
N ASN A 84 11.53 11.28 -10.10
CA ASN A 84 12.51 11.90 -10.99
C ASN A 84 13.61 10.92 -11.38
N ASP A 85 13.89 10.80 -12.68
CA ASP A 85 14.82 9.80 -13.23
C ASP A 85 16.25 9.94 -12.69
N THR A 86 16.72 11.17 -12.45
CA THR A 86 18.05 11.40 -11.90
C THR A 86 18.15 10.92 -10.46
N ILE A 87 17.13 11.22 -9.65
CA ILE A 87 17.08 10.81 -8.24
C ILE A 87 16.90 9.30 -8.15
N LEU A 88 16.00 8.70 -8.94
CA LEU A 88 15.82 7.25 -9.00
C LEU A 88 17.13 6.52 -9.35
N LYS A 89 17.86 7.03 -10.33
CA LYS A 89 19.17 6.49 -10.70
C LYS A 89 20.19 6.59 -9.54
N ASN A 90 20.22 7.71 -8.84
CA ASN A 90 21.09 7.92 -7.69
C ASN A 90 20.71 7.03 -6.50
N MET A 91 19.43 6.69 -6.34
CA MET A 91 18.92 5.71 -5.39
C MET A 91 19.16 4.25 -5.83
N ASN A 92 19.83 4.02 -6.97
CA ASN A 92 20.01 2.70 -7.58
C ASN A 92 18.69 1.99 -7.92
N ARG A 93 17.65 2.76 -8.27
CA ARG A 93 16.37 2.24 -8.76
C ARG A 93 16.47 2.01 -10.28
N ARG A 94 15.81 0.94 -10.74
CA ARG A 94 15.86 0.55 -12.16
C ARG A 94 14.75 1.22 -12.98
N SER A 95 13.62 1.53 -12.35
CA SER A 95 12.50 2.19 -12.99
C SER A 95 12.76 3.68 -13.24
N ASN A 96 12.17 4.21 -14.29
CA ASN A 96 12.09 5.65 -14.58
C ASN A 96 10.64 6.14 -14.48
N ARG A 97 10.41 7.46 -14.57
CA ARG A 97 9.07 8.07 -14.47
C ARG A 97 8.06 7.49 -15.45
N ALA A 98 8.46 7.29 -16.71
CA ALA A 98 7.55 6.78 -17.73
C ALA A 98 7.10 5.33 -17.42
N GLU A 99 8.03 4.48 -17.01
CA GLU A 99 7.75 3.11 -16.59
C GLU A 99 6.86 3.06 -15.35
N LEU A 100 7.07 3.95 -14.38
CA LEU A 100 6.22 4.06 -13.19
C LEU A 100 4.78 4.41 -13.56
N LEU A 101 4.58 5.42 -14.42
CA LEU A 101 3.24 5.81 -14.90
C LEU A 101 2.58 4.69 -15.69
N GLU A 102 3.34 3.98 -16.54
CA GLU A 102 2.84 2.86 -17.33
C GLU A 102 2.35 1.71 -16.43
N VAL A 103 3.17 1.26 -15.48
CA VAL A 103 2.80 0.14 -14.59
C VAL A 103 1.62 0.51 -13.69
N ILE A 104 1.58 1.72 -13.13
CA ILE A 104 0.46 2.20 -12.31
C ILE A 104 -0.82 2.28 -13.15
N GLY A 105 -0.74 2.87 -14.33
CA GLY A 105 -1.87 2.96 -15.27
C GLY A 105 -2.37 1.58 -15.70
N LYS A 106 -1.48 0.63 -15.91
CA LYS A 106 -1.80 -0.76 -16.26
C LYS A 106 -2.50 -1.47 -15.10
N LEU A 107 -1.97 -1.38 -13.88
CA LEU A 107 -2.60 -1.97 -12.70
C LEU A 107 -4.04 -1.48 -12.51
N ARG A 108 -4.28 -0.17 -12.63
CA ARG A 108 -5.63 0.41 -12.50
C ARG A 108 -6.59 -0.02 -13.62
N ARG A 109 -6.08 -0.19 -14.84
CA ARG A 109 -6.90 -0.68 -15.96
C ARG A 109 -7.26 -2.15 -15.82
N GLU A 110 -6.28 -2.95 -15.43
CA GLU A 110 -6.42 -4.41 -15.41
C GLU A 110 -7.10 -4.92 -14.14
N ILE A 111 -6.95 -4.22 -13.02
CA ILE A 111 -7.54 -4.56 -11.73
C ILE A 111 -8.37 -3.37 -11.23
N PRO A 112 -9.64 -3.24 -11.69
CA PRO A 112 -10.51 -2.15 -11.26
C PRO A 112 -10.67 -2.15 -9.73
N GLY A 113 -10.56 -0.97 -9.13
CA GLY A 113 -10.68 -0.80 -7.67
C GLY A 113 -9.41 -1.18 -6.89
N ILE A 114 -8.27 -1.45 -7.56
CA ILE A 114 -7.02 -1.73 -6.86
C ILE A 114 -6.60 -0.55 -5.97
N THR A 115 -6.31 -0.86 -4.73
CA THR A 115 -5.65 0.06 -3.79
C THR A 115 -4.15 0.03 -4.03
N LEU A 116 -3.58 1.16 -4.40
CA LEU A 116 -2.14 1.33 -4.58
C LEU A 116 -1.55 2.12 -3.43
N ARG A 117 -0.69 1.44 -2.67
CA ARG A 117 0.15 2.04 -1.63
C ARG A 117 1.54 2.32 -2.17
N THR A 118 2.16 3.40 -1.70
CA THR A 118 3.55 3.72 -2.03
C THR A 118 4.28 4.35 -0.86
N THR A 119 5.61 4.31 -0.95
CA THR A 119 6.52 5.02 -0.05
C THR A 119 7.41 5.91 -0.87
N LEU A 120 7.60 7.16 -0.41
CA LEU A 120 8.47 8.16 -1.01
C LEU A 120 9.55 8.60 -0.01
N ILE A 121 10.67 9.06 -0.54
CA ILE A 121 11.76 9.68 0.22
C ILE A 121 11.99 11.06 -0.37
N ALA A 122 11.83 12.10 0.44
CA ALA A 122 12.11 13.49 0.09
C ALA A 122 13.46 13.93 0.66
N GLY A 123 14.16 14.82 -0.05
CA GLY A 123 15.44 15.34 0.40
C GLY A 123 16.61 14.37 0.24
N PHE A 124 16.55 13.49 -0.76
CA PHE A 124 17.70 12.64 -1.12
C PHE A 124 18.88 13.51 -1.57
N PRO A 125 20.15 13.13 -1.31
CA PRO A 125 21.33 13.91 -1.69
C PRO A 125 21.30 14.35 -3.15
N GLY A 126 21.44 15.66 -3.38
CA GLY A 126 21.41 16.28 -4.69
C GLY A 126 20.00 16.57 -5.27
N GLU A 127 18.92 16.30 -4.53
CA GLU A 127 17.55 16.66 -4.95
C GLU A 127 17.39 18.19 -4.99
N THR A 128 17.13 18.73 -6.18
CA THR A 128 16.86 20.17 -6.39
C THR A 128 15.42 20.54 -6.04
N GLU A 129 15.13 21.84 -5.89
CA GLU A 129 13.74 22.28 -5.67
C GLU A 129 12.82 21.93 -6.85
N GLU A 130 13.31 22.01 -8.08
CA GLU A 130 12.56 21.62 -9.29
C GLU A 130 12.21 20.12 -9.28
N GLN A 131 13.13 19.27 -8.86
CA GLN A 131 12.89 17.83 -8.75
C GLN A 131 11.92 17.50 -7.63
N PHE A 132 11.94 18.25 -6.54
CA PHE A 132 10.97 18.15 -5.47
C PHE A 132 9.57 18.61 -5.90
N GLU A 133 9.47 19.73 -6.64
CA GLU A 133 8.21 20.19 -7.23
C GLU A 133 7.63 19.14 -8.20
N ASP A 134 8.50 18.49 -9.00
CA ASP A 134 8.12 17.39 -9.88
C ASP A 134 7.54 16.19 -9.08
N LEU A 135 8.12 15.87 -7.93
CA LEU A 135 7.58 14.85 -7.02
C LEU A 135 6.18 15.23 -6.50
N CYS A 136 5.99 16.47 -6.06
CA CYS A 136 4.70 16.97 -5.62
C CYS A 136 3.63 16.90 -6.72
N ASN A 137 4.01 17.26 -7.96
CA ASN A 137 3.11 17.18 -9.11
C ASN A 137 2.77 15.74 -9.48
N PHE A 138 3.73 14.83 -9.38
CA PHE A 138 3.52 13.41 -9.61
C PHE A 138 2.51 12.82 -8.62
N VAL A 139 2.60 13.16 -7.33
CA VAL A 139 1.63 12.71 -6.31
C VAL A 139 0.23 13.22 -6.64
N LYS A 140 0.08 14.48 -7.05
CA LYS A 140 -1.21 15.07 -7.47
C LYS A 140 -1.78 14.42 -8.74
N GLU A 141 -0.92 14.01 -9.68
CA GLU A 141 -1.28 13.33 -10.92
C GLU A 141 -1.73 11.90 -10.67
N VAL A 142 -0.90 11.13 -9.94
CA VAL A 142 -1.12 9.71 -9.72
C VAL A 142 -2.23 9.45 -8.70
N LYS A 143 -2.34 10.26 -7.65
CA LYS A 143 -3.34 10.10 -6.57
C LYS A 143 -3.33 8.69 -5.99
N PHE A 144 -2.24 8.33 -5.33
CA PHE A 144 -2.15 7.06 -4.61
C PHE A 144 -3.25 6.94 -3.56
N ASP A 145 -3.70 5.72 -3.30
CA ASP A 145 -4.71 5.43 -2.28
C ASP A 145 -4.12 5.52 -0.88
N ARG A 146 -2.90 5.06 -0.75
CA ARG A 146 -2.09 5.14 0.48
C ARG A 146 -0.69 5.61 0.12
N LEU A 147 -0.13 6.54 0.90
CA LEU A 147 1.21 7.06 0.67
C LEU A 147 1.86 7.46 1.98
N GLY A 148 3.08 7.01 2.20
CA GLY A 148 3.99 7.53 3.22
C GLY A 148 5.15 8.26 2.56
N CYS A 149 5.52 9.43 3.09
CA CYS A 149 6.71 10.16 2.67
C CYS A 149 7.63 10.38 3.86
N PHE A 150 8.89 10.00 3.72
CA PHE A 150 9.90 10.14 4.75
C PHE A 150 10.98 11.13 4.32
N ALA A 151 11.48 11.91 5.27
CA ALA A 151 12.70 12.67 5.08
C ALA A 151 13.87 11.69 4.95
N TYR A 152 14.77 11.94 3.99
CA TYR A 152 15.96 11.10 3.83
C TYR A 152 16.80 11.09 5.09
N SER A 153 17.12 9.90 5.59
CA SER A 153 18.06 9.66 6.69
C SER A 153 19.37 9.06 6.15
N ALA A 154 20.49 9.64 6.57
CA ALA A 154 21.81 9.16 6.16
C ALA A 154 22.22 7.98 7.06
N GLU A 155 22.05 6.76 6.56
CA GLU A 155 22.45 5.54 7.27
C GLU A 155 23.95 5.29 7.12
N GLU A 156 24.59 4.93 8.22
CA GLU A 156 26.02 4.64 8.22
C GLU A 156 26.41 3.56 7.19
N ASN A 157 27.54 3.76 6.54
CA ASN A 157 28.09 2.84 5.54
C ASN A 157 27.32 2.73 4.21
N THR A 158 26.28 3.51 4.00
CA THR A 158 25.60 3.57 2.70
C THR A 158 26.35 4.48 1.72
N VAL A 159 26.15 4.24 0.42
CA VAL A 159 26.67 5.10 -0.64
C VAL A 159 26.04 6.49 -0.54
N ALA A 160 24.74 6.56 -0.30
CA ALA A 160 23.99 7.81 -0.22
C ALA A 160 24.48 8.72 0.91
N ALA A 161 24.90 8.16 2.07
CA ALA A 161 25.44 8.95 3.17
C ALA A 161 26.77 9.66 2.81
N LYS A 162 27.49 9.15 1.78
CA LYS A 162 28.78 9.69 1.32
C LYS A 162 28.66 10.56 0.07
N MET A 163 27.46 10.72 -0.47
CA MET A 163 27.23 11.57 -1.64
C MET A 163 27.37 13.03 -1.29
N ASP A 164 27.87 13.82 -2.25
CA ASP A 164 27.83 15.27 -2.20
C ASP A 164 26.37 15.76 -2.31
N GLY A 165 26.13 17.02 -1.93
CA GLY A 165 24.80 17.63 -2.04
C GLY A 165 23.84 17.17 -0.95
N GLN A 166 24.35 16.81 0.23
CA GLN A 166 23.52 16.55 1.42
C GLN A 166 22.63 17.79 1.71
N ILE A 167 21.37 17.56 1.93
CA ILE A 167 20.36 18.58 2.22
C ILE A 167 20.23 18.69 3.75
N ASP A 168 20.03 19.90 4.25
CA ASP A 168 19.81 20.13 5.67
C ASP A 168 18.51 19.48 6.16
N GLN A 169 18.45 19.14 7.45
CA GLN A 169 17.34 18.39 8.01
C GLN A 169 16.01 19.16 7.92
N GLU A 170 16.04 20.48 8.16
CA GLU A 170 14.84 21.31 8.10
C GLU A 170 14.21 21.30 6.71
N THR A 171 15.03 21.38 5.65
CA THR A 171 14.55 21.28 4.26
C THR A 171 13.97 19.91 3.95
N LYS A 172 14.61 18.82 4.42
CA LYS A 172 14.11 17.45 4.23
C LYS A 172 12.76 17.23 4.91
N ASP A 173 12.64 17.67 6.16
CA ASP A 173 11.42 17.53 6.94
C ASP A 173 10.27 18.34 6.32
N ARG A 174 10.53 19.58 5.92
CA ARG A 174 9.58 20.43 5.21
C ARG A 174 9.09 19.78 3.90
N ARG A 175 9.99 19.19 3.12
CA ARG A 175 9.63 18.50 1.89
C ARG A 175 8.75 17.28 2.12
N ALA A 176 9.11 16.44 3.08
CA ALA A 176 8.31 15.27 3.44
C ALA A 176 6.91 15.69 3.93
N GLU A 177 6.83 16.71 4.78
CA GLU A 177 5.56 17.27 5.27
C GLU A 177 4.68 17.80 4.14
N LEU A 178 5.24 18.55 3.19
CA LEU A 178 4.48 19.06 2.04
C LEU A 178 3.89 17.94 1.18
N VAL A 179 4.65 16.87 0.92
CA VAL A 179 4.12 15.69 0.21
C VAL A 179 2.99 15.06 1.00
N MET A 180 3.13 14.90 2.31
CA MET A 180 2.08 14.35 3.18
C MET A 180 0.84 15.24 3.22
N GLN A 181 0.97 16.56 3.21
CA GLN A 181 -0.16 17.49 3.11
C GLN A 181 -0.94 17.32 1.80
N ILE A 182 -0.23 17.13 0.66
CA ILE A 182 -0.87 16.83 -0.62
C ILE A 182 -1.64 15.51 -0.54
N GLN A 183 -1.01 14.48 0.01
CA GLN A 183 -1.64 13.15 0.15
C GLN A 183 -2.85 13.19 1.09
N THR A 184 -2.79 13.97 2.17
CA THR A 184 -3.92 14.21 3.08
C THR A 184 -5.16 14.69 2.33
N GLY A 185 -5.01 15.66 1.44
CA GLY A 185 -6.13 16.14 0.61
C GLY A 185 -6.67 15.09 -0.36
N ILE A 186 -5.79 14.28 -0.94
CA ILE A 186 -6.18 13.18 -1.83
C ILE A 186 -6.95 12.11 -1.06
N MET A 187 -6.47 11.76 0.14
CA MET A 187 -7.05 10.73 0.97
C MET A 187 -8.42 11.14 1.48
N ALA A 188 -8.57 12.38 1.97
CA ALA A 188 -9.86 12.92 2.42
C ALA A 188 -10.91 12.84 1.29
N GLN A 189 -10.53 13.19 0.04
CA GLN A 189 -11.45 13.05 -1.10
C GLN A 189 -11.85 11.59 -1.33
N LYS A 190 -10.88 10.66 -1.35
CA LYS A 190 -11.14 9.23 -1.60
C LYS A 190 -11.98 8.58 -0.50
N GLN A 191 -11.79 8.97 0.76
CA GLN A 191 -12.60 8.48 1.87
C GLN A 191 -14.04 9.01 1.77
N ALA A 192 -14.22 10.29 1.47
CA ALA A 192 -15.54 10.89 1.27
C ALA A 192 -16.33 10.23 0.12
N GLU A 193 -15.65 9.77 -0.94
CA GLU A 193 -16.28 9.05 -2.06
C GLU A 193 -16.89 7.70 -1.65
N LYS A 194 -16.48 7.12 -0.51
CA LYS A 194 -16.99 5.85 0.01
C LYS A 194 -18.26 6.03 0.85
N VAL A 195 -18.57 7.24 1.31
CA VAL A 195 -19.78 7.52 2.11
C VAL A 195 -21.02 7.19 1.30
N GLY A 196 -21.93 6.46 1.90
CA GLY A 196 -23.14 5.93 1.28
C GLY A 196 -22.96 4.61 0.53
N GLN A 197 -21.73 4.07 0.47
CA GLN A 197 -21.48 2.76 -0.12
C GLN A 197 -21.53 1.66 0.95
N THR A 198 -21.91 0.45 0.55
CA THR A 198 -21.74 -0.75 1.37
C THR A 198 -20.40 -1.39 1.06
N VAL A 199 -19.60 -1.63 2.09
CA VAL A 199 -18.27 -2.24 2.01
C VAL A 199 -18.25 -3.57 2.76
N HIS A 200 -17.54 -4.54 2.20
CA HIS A 200 -17.30 -5.83 2.85
C HIS A 200 -16.06 -5.74 3.72
N VAL A 201 -16.20 -6.04 5.00
CA VAL A 201 -15.15 -5.85 6.00
C VAL A 201 -14.88 -7.12 6.81
N LEU A 202 -13.65 -7.30 7.21
CA LEU A 202 -13.23 -8.26 8.23
C LEU A 202 -13.16 -7.55 9.57
N CYS A 203 -13.80 -8.11 10.60
CA CYS A 203 -13.69 -7.60 11.95
C CYS A 203 -12.38 -8.09 12.59
N ASP A 204 -11.56 -7.17 13.08
CA ASP A 204 -10.31 -7.46 13.78
C ASP A 204 -10.49 -7.45 15.31
N GLY A 205 -11.48 -6.71 15.83
CA GLY A 205 -11.74 -6.62 17.28
C GLY A 205 -12.62 -5.44 17.66
N ILE A 206 -12.58 -5.11 18.92
CA ILE A 206 -13.27 -3.94 19.48
C ILE A 206 -12.24 -3.00 20.11
N ASP A 207 -12.39 -1.72 19.88
CA ASP A 207 -11.68 -0.69 20.61
C ASP A 207 -12.43 -0.42 21.93
N GLU A 208 -11.80 -0.75 23.05
CA GLU A 208 -12.41 -0.65 24.38
C GLU A 208 -12.69 0.82 24.79
N GLU A 209 -11.96 1.79 24.23
CA GLU A 209 -12.11 3.21 24.56
C GLU A 209 -13.34 3.82 23.87
N SER A 210 -13.49 3.58 22.57
CA SER A 210 -14.61 4.11 21.78
C SER A 210 -15.85 3.19 21.82
N GLY A 211 -15.66 1.90 22.10
CA GLY A 211 -16.70 0.88 22.01
C GLY A 211 -17.07 0.50 20.56
N LEU A 212 -16.33 0.96 19.57
CA LEU A 212 -16.53 0.62 18.16
C LEU A 212 -15.76 -0.65 17.79
N TYR A 213 -16.32 -1.42 16.85
CA TYR A 213 -15.61 -2.53 16.27
C TYR A 213 -14.66 -2.02 15.20
N LEU A 214 -13.39 -2.43 15.30
CA LEU A 214 -12.37 -2.15 14.30
C LEU A 214 -12.42 -3.21 13.22
N CYS A 215 -12.71 -2.77 12.01
CA CYS A 215 -12.80 -3.62 10.84
C CYS A 215 -11.90 -3.06 9.74
N ARG A 216 -11.65 -3.85 8.71
CA ARG A 216 -10.88 -3.40 7.53
C ARG A 216 -11.44 -4.00 6.25
N THR A 217 -11.29 -3.27 5.16
CA THR A 217 -11.62 -3.73 3.82
C THR A 217 -10.42 -4.43 3.16
N THR A 218 -10.64 -4.96 1.97
CA THR A 218 -9.55 -5.43 1.10
C THR A 218 -8.55 -4.32 0.76
N GLY A 219 -8.93 -3.06 0.89
CA GLY A 219 -8.09 -1.88 0.63
C GLY A 219 -7.26 -1.40 1.82
N ASP A 220 -7.32 -2.10 2.97
CA ASP A 220 -6.67 -1.67 4.21
C ASP A 220 -5.77 -2.78 4.75
N ALA A 221 -4.47 -2.52 4.84
CA ALA A 221 -3.51 -3.45 5.42
C ALA A 221 -3.55 -3.35 6.96
N PRO A 222 -3.51 -4.49 7.68
CA PRO A 222 -3.56 -4.50 9.14
C PRO A 222 -2.39 -3.70 9.73
N GLU A 223 -2.66 -2.92 10.78
CA GLU A 223 -1.68 -2.13 11.55
C GLU A 223 -0.95 -1.03 10.75
N VAL A 224 -1.27 -0.85 9.47
CA VAL A 224 -0.58 0.09 8.58
C VAL A 224 -1.52 1.14 8.00
N ASP A 225 -2.71 0.73 7.59
CA ASP A 225 -3.72 1.62 7.00
C ASP A 225 -4.83 1.93 8.02
N GLY A 226 -5.83 2.74 7.65
CA GLY A 226 -6.96 3.08 8.51
C GLY A 226 -7.95 1.92 8.69
N ASN A 227 -8.96 2.16 9.51
CA ASN A 227 -9.99 1.18 9.87
C ASN A 227 -11.36 1.56 9.30
N VAL A 228 -12.25 0.59 9.30
CA VAL A 228 -13.69 0.82 9.26
C VAL A 228 -14.22 0.65 10.69
N CYS A 229 -14.55 1.76 11.34
CA CYS A 229 -15.07 1.80 12.70
C CYS A 229 -16.57 1.55 12.65
N VAL A 230 -17.01 0.42 13.20
CA VAL A 230 -18.38 -0.07 13.05
C VAL A 230 -19.14 0.01 14.38
N SER A 231 -20.28 0.69 14.36
CA SER A 231 -21.27 0.64 15.42
C SER A 231 -22.25 -0.51 15.17
N SER A 232 -22.51 -1.36 16.17
CA SER A 232 -23.46 -2.46 16.06
C SER A 232 -24.19 -2.70 17.36
N GLU A 233 -25.51 -2.97 17.26
CA GLU A 233 -26.33 -3.39 18.41
C GLU A 233 -26.03 -4.85 18.79
N GLU A 234 -25.66 -5.67 17.80
CA GLU A 234 -25.31 -7.07 18.00
C GLU A 234 -23.77 -7.24 18.06
N PRO A 235 -23.25 -8.16 18.88
CA PRO A 235 -21.83 -8.39 18.96
C PRO A 235 -21.24 -8.83 17.61
N LEU A 236 -20.14 -8.17 17.17
CA LEU A 236 -19.32 -8.64 16.06
C LEU A 236 -18.16 -9.44 16.60
N TYR A 237 -17.77 -10.47 15.84
CA TYR A 237 -16.73 -11.40 16.26
C TYR A 237 -15.48 -11.24 15.41
N PRO A 238 -14.28 -11.15 16.02
CA PRO A 238 -13.02 -11.13 15.28
C PRO A 238 -12.90 -12.33 14.32
N GLY A 239 -12.36 -12.05 13.13
CA GLY A 239 -12.21 -13.06 12.07
C GLY A 239 -13.50 -13.34 11.26
N GLN A 240 -14.60 -12.64 11.55
CA GLN A 240 -15.83 -12.75 10.76
C GLN A 240 -16.00 -11.57 9.82
N PHE A 241 -16.66 -11.83 8.70
CA PHE A 241 -16.94 -10.82 7.69
C PHE A 241 -18.34 -10.24 7.84
N TYR A 242 -18.44 -8.94 7.55
CA TYR A 242 -19.69 -8.19 7.64
C TYR A 242 -19.81 -7.21 6.47
N ASP A 243 -21.05 -6.92 6.05
CA ASP A 243 -21.33 -5.84 5.11
C ASP A 243 -21.72 -4.60 5.90
N VAL A 244 -21.02 -3.50 5.66
CA VAL A 244 -21.14 -2.25 6.42
C VAL A 244 -21.52 -1.11 5.49
N LEU A 245 -22.59 -0.41 5.81
CA LEU A 245 -22.93 0.87 5.17
C LEU A 245 -22.03 1.96 5.76
N VAL A 246 -21.23 2.58 4.93
CA VAL A 246 -20.40 3.72 5.33
C VAL A 246 -21.27 4.96 5.43
N GLU A 247 -21.32 5.55 6.61
CA GLU A 247 -22.18 6.72 6.93
C GLU A 247 -21.35 8.01 7.03
N ASP A 248 -20.08 7.90 7.43
CA ASP A 248 -19.17 9.03 7.58
C ASP A 248 -17.73 8.61 7.33
N SER A 249 -16.85 9.58 7.18
CA SER A 249 -15.40 9.37 7.03
C SER A 249 -14.61 10.52 7.63
N ASP A 250 -13.48 10.22 8.21
CA ASP A 250 -12.45 11.22 8.49
C ASP A 250 -11.27 11.06 7.52
N LEU A 251 -10.09 11.54 7.92
CA LEU A 251 -8.90 11.49 7.09
C LEU A 251 -8.42 10.06 6.83
N TYR A 252 -8.52 9.18 7.83
CA TYR A 252 -7.95 7.83 7.79
C TYR A 252 -9.00 6.75 7.84
N ASP A 253 -10.05 6.96 8.64
CA ASP A 253 -11.03 5.94 8.99
C ASP A 253 -12.38 6.19 8.32
N LEU A 254 -13.13 5.12 8.17
CA LEU A 254 -14.53 5.13 7.77
C LEU A 254 -15.38 4.77 8.99
N TYR A 255 -16.59 5.30 9.04
CA TYR A 255 -17.55 5.02 10.11
C TYR A 255 -18.83 4.50 9.50
N GLY A 256 -19.42 3.47 10.12
CA GLY A 256 -20.64 2.90 9.57
C GLY A 256 -21.33 1.90 10.48
N THR A 257 -22.38 1.29 9.93
CA THR A 257 -23.24 0.32 10.60
C THR A 257 -23.41 -0.93 9.77
N VAL A 258 -23.60 -2.08 10.43
CA VAL A 258 -23.82 -3.37 9.74
C VAL A 258 -25.14 -3.32 8.97
N VAL A 259 -25.10 -3.74 7.72
CA VAL A 259 -26.29 -3.91 6.87
C VAL A 259 -27.01 -5.18 7.31
N LYS A 260 -28.32 -5.06 7.63
CA LYS A 260 -29.17 -6.20 8.06
C LYS A 260 -29.65 -7.02 6.88
#